data_4d1014a92bcc1d4dc7c60f6e4a2f7598
#
_entry.id   4d1014a92bcc1d4dc7c60f6e4a2f7598
#
_cell.length_a   1.000
_cell.length_b   1.000
_cell.length_c   1.000
_cell.angle_alpha   90.00
_cell.angle_beta   90.00
_cell.angle_gamma   90.00
#
_symmetry.space_group_name_H-M   'P 1'
#
loop_
_entity.id
_entity.type
_entity.pdbx_description
1 polymer ?
#
loop_
_entity_poly.entity_id
_entity_poly.type
_entity_poly.pdbx_seq_one_letter_code
_entity_poly.pdbx_strand_id
1 'polypeptide(L)'
;MATLLVKGRAFTDITRKIDPELNLAGAYPAKQILLANDREIGALQHELDIEADDVFEVETTDNVTWVLTGEELLGKFASTANRTRAANNKSGDVFELNASIIFPSEERGIGNVINLRSIIKWAFKRAIKEIKIINGSVEIVDKKLVENPGLFRAERLLKNGLKEQIKSPTQLSTTEPNLIFIHGTAANVEMTYGKLTPEGDTDWLEVQQRFSKRIYAYQHHTISKSPLDNAVELIALFPATIKLHLVTSSRGGLIGELIFATAYYKQFPAMLDILKNQLAAANDRSDDVKNVEQLIQYGKTKKIDILDYNRIACPANGTILASGRLDKFFLIVLNALKLIPGIGGNPIYEAISTALLNLINAKADCSQMPGLEAMMPESPFIKALNSSNVEVDNTLKIIAGDTERSKIFRAMAVLLSDIYYRTEHDFIVNTNSMFCGYKRKHTQYIYHKSGAVSHFNYYYNNQTRNPLYAALKGVENSIEFSKLPDGLNFRSPSFSVTAYLENTRGYYKNKIVVTRDEQDMEFESEAVVHKLDVKLTHGDLGFAEYPLIVGHFEGDGIVSSEKAVDKHMDRRLVEMHLAGIYPGE
;
A
#
# COMPACT_ATOMS: atom_id res chain seq x y z
N MET A 1 -3.91 34.67 -2.12
CA MET A 1 -2.44 34.70 -2.24
C MET A 1 -1.86 34.89 -0.86
N ALA A 2 -1.05 33.98 -0.40
CA ALA A 2 -0.34 34.03 0.86
C ALA A 2 1.16 34.18 0.58
N THR A 3 1.95 34.67 1.55
CA THR A 3 3.41 34.72 1.45
C THR A 3 4.02 33.75 2.45
N LEU A 4 4.85 32.81 1.98
CA LEU A 4 5.61 31.89 2.82
C LEU A 4 7.06 32.37 2.94
N LEU A 5 7.50 32.56 4.16
CA LEU A 5 8.88 32.87 4.50
C LEU A 5 9.68 31.58 4.67
N VAL A 6 10.76 31.46 3.91
CA VAL A 6 11.60 30.25 3.90
C VAL A 6 13.05 30.66 4.16
N LYS A 7 13.68 30.10 5.20
CA LYS A 7 15.10 30.29 5.49
C LYS A 7 15.95 29.27 4.74
N GLY A 8 16.93 29.72 3.97
CA GLY A 8 17.77 28.81 3.22
C GLY A 8 18.63 29.47 2.16
N ARG A 9 19.12 28.65 1.23
CA ARG A 9 19.89 29.08 0.06
C ARG A 9 19.11 28.76 -1.21
N ALA A 10 18.79 29.78 -1.99
CA ALA A 10 18.16 29.60 -3.29
C ALA A 10 19.18 29.09 -4.32
N PHE A 11 18.73 28.19 -5.19
CA PHE A 11 19.49 27.67 -6.32
C PHE A 11 18.88 28.11 -7.63
N THR A 12 19.73 28.51 -8.57
CA THR A 12 19.35 28.84 -9.95
C THR A 12 19.49 27.63 -10.87
N ASP A 13 20.42 26.72 -10.58
CA ASP A 13 20.60 25.48 -11.32
C ASP A 13 19.89 24.32 -10.62
N ILE A 14 18.69 24.02 -11.12
CA ILE A 14 17.86 22.95 -10.57
C ILE A 14 18.18 21.66 -11.32
N THR A 15 18.72 20.71 -10.58
CA THR A 15 19.17 19.40 -11.14
C THR A 15 18.04 18.39 -11.29
N ARG A 16 16.80 18.76 -10.94
CA ARG A 16 15.66 17.87 -11.01
C ARG A 16 15.32 17.54 -12.45
N LYS A 17 15.47 16.29 -12.84
CA LYS A 17 15.13 15.81 -14.16
C LYS A 17 13.63 15.61 -14.30
N ILE A 18 13.10 16.00 -15.43
CA ILE A 18 11.71 15.83 -15.84
C ILE A 18 11.70 14.96 -17.08
N ASP A 19 10.86 13.95 -17.10
CA ASP A 19 10.69 13.11 -18.28
C ASP A 19 10.10 13.94 -19.44
N PRO A 20 10.81 14.08 -20.58
CA PRO A 20 10.37 14.95 -21.66
C PRO A 20 9.07 14.49 -22.32
N GLU A 21 8.82 13.17 -22.41
CA GLU A 21 7.61 12.61 -23.02
C GLU A 21 6.38 12.85 -22.14
N LEU A 22 6.58 12.86 -20.83
CA LEU A 22 5.54 13.07 -19.83
C LEU A 22 5.35 14.52 -19.44
N ASN A 23 6.24 15.43 -19.83
CA ASN A 23 6.12 16.84 -19.50
C ASN A 23 5.07 17.56 -20.35
N LEU A 24 3.84 17.03 -20.33
CA LEU A 24 2.72 17.53 -21.15
C LEU A 24 2.23 18.91 -20.69
N ALA A 25 2.27 19.16 -19.39
CA ALA A 25 1.92 20.44 -18.79
C ALA A 25 3.01 21.49 -18.94
N GLY A 26 4.20 21.12 -19.42
CA GLY A 26 5.34 22.01 -19.47
C GLY A 26 5.78 22.43 -18.06
N ALA A 27 5.76 21.50 -17.12
CA ALA A 27 6.23 21.69 -15.75
C ALA A 27 7.70 22.10 -15.76
N TYR A 28 8.04 23.09 -14.97
CA TYR A 28 9.42 23.49 -14.72
C TYR A 28 9.56 24.01 -13.29
N PRO A 29 10.71 23.80 -12.67
CA PRO A 29 10.94 24.34 -11.34
C PRO A 29 11.11 25.87 -11.41
N ALA A 30 10.20 26.60 -10.78
CA ALA A 30 10.22 28.05 -10.76
C ALA A 30 11.22 28.60 -9.71
N LYS A 31 11.32 27.91 -8.57
CA LYS A 31 12.23 28.27 -7.47
C LYS A 31 12.59 27.04 -6.66
N GLN A 32 13.86 26.89 -6.33
CA GLN A 32 14.33 25.86 -5.40
C GLN A 32 15.09 26.51 -4.24
N ILE A 33 14.77 26.09 -3.04
CA ILE A 33 15.45 26.53 -1.81
C ILE A 33 15.91 25.29 -1.04
N LEU A 34 17.21 25.22 -0.76
CA LEU A 34 17.77 24.30 0.21
C LEU A 34 17.59 24.91 1.59
N LEU A 35 16.91 24.21 2.47
CA LEU A 35 16.56 24.73 3.77
C LEU A 35 17.80 24.78 4.68
N ALA A 36 17.93 25.88 5.42
CA ALA A 36 18.97 26.01 6.42
C ALA A 36 18.57 25.26 7.69
N ASN A 37 19.55 24.59 8.31
CA ASN A 37 19.38 24.08 9.67
C ASN A 37 19.29 25.26 10.65
N ASP A 38 18.57 25.11 11.76
CA ASP A 38 18.38 26.14 12.80
C ASP A 38 19.70 26.70 13.37
N ARG A 39 20.82 26.02 13.13
CA ARG A 39 22.17 26.39 13.57
C ARG A 39 22.99 27.14 12.52
N GLU A 40 22.48 27.30 11.30
CA GLU A 40 23.21 27.94 10.21
C GLU A 40 23.13 29.46 10.33
N ILE A 41 24.21 30.08 10.81
CA ILE A 41 24.33 31.54 10.97
C ILE A 41 24.46 32.17 9.57
N GLY A 42 23.53 33.05 9.20
CA GLY A 42 23.59 33.80 7.93
C GLY A 42 22.72 33.26 6.79
N ALA A 43 21.83 32.32 7.08
CA ALA A 43 20.85 31.88 6.08
C ALA A 43 19.93 33.06 5.67
N LEU A 44 19.80 33.25 4.35
CA LEU A 44 18.91 34.29 3.81
C LEU A 44 17.46 33.85 3.94
N GLN A 45 16.59 34.83 4.22
CA GLN A 45 15.14 34.62 4.18
C GLN A 45 14.64 34.89 2.78
N HIS A 46 13.91 33.93 2.24
CA HIS A 46 13.25 34.01 0.92
C HIS A 46 11.75 34.10 1.08
N GLU A 47 11.13 34.89 0.22
CA GLU A 47 9.67 34.98 0.12
C GLU A 47 9.20 34.11 -1.06
N LEU A 48 8.16 33.33 -0.82
CA LEU A 48 7.43 32.57 -1.83
C LEU A 48 5.97 33.00 -1.78
N ASP A 49 5.49 33.56 -2.89
CA ASP A 49 4.06 33.79 -3.05
C ASP A 49 3.38 32.43 -3.32
N ILE A 50 2.31 32.16 -2.58
CA ILE A 50 1.60 30.87 -2.60
C ILE A 50 0.13 31.09 -2.91
N GLU A 51 -0.35 30.37 -3.91
CA GLU A 51 -1.77 30.15 -4.18
C GLU A 51 -2.17 28.74 -3.75
N ALA A 52 -3.46 28.51 -3.46
CA ALA A 52 -3.95 27.23 -2.98
C ALA A 52 -3.58 26.05 -3.91
N ASP A 53 -3.61 26.33 -5.22
CA ASP A 53 -3.37 25.34 -6.29
C ASP A 53 -1.91 25.25 -6.74
N ASP A 54 -1.00 26.07 -6.22
CA ASP A 54 0.43 25.95 -6.51
C ASP A 54 0.94 24.56 -6.12
N VAL A 55 1.87 24.01 -6.89
CA VAL A 55 2.44 22.68 -6.63
C VAL A 55 3.85 22.83 -6.08
N PHE A 56 4.10 22.16 -4.98
CA PHE A 56 5.38 22.13 -4.29
C PHE A 56 5.90 20.71 -4.16
N GLU A 57 7.19 20.53 -4.39
CA GLU A 57 7.92 19.31 -4.03
C GLU A 57 8.79 19.63 -2.81
N VAL A 58 8.63 18.85 -1.76
CA VAL A 58 9.38 19.00 -0.51
C VAL A 58 10.14 17.71 -0.26
N GLU A 59 11.43 17.80 -0.02
CA GLU A 59 12.28 16.67 0.30
C GLU A 59 12.73 16.74 1.77
N THR A 60 12.67 15.61 2.46
CA THR A 60 13.15 15.48 3.85
C THR A 60 14.60 15.03 3.90
N THR A 61 15.25 15.18 5.07
CA THR A 61 16.60 14.66 5.32
C THR A 61 16.69 13.13 5.21
N ASP A 62 15.58 12.44 5.38
CA ASP A 62 15.44 10.97 5.23
C ASP A 62 15.15 10.55 3.78
N ASN A 63 15.35 11.45 2.79
CA ASN A 63 15.11 11.25 1.36
C ASN A 63 13.66 10.92 0.98
N VAL A 64 12.69 11.26 1.81
CA VAL A 64 11.27 11.17 1.46
C VAL A 64 10.87 12.42 0.66
N THR A 65 10.24 12.23 -0.48
CA THR A 65 9.71 13.33 -1.31
C THR A 65 8.21 13.46 -1.09
N TRP A 66 7.76 14.68 -0.88
CA TRP A 66 6.35 15.04 -0.86
C TRP A 66 6.03 15.97 -2.02
N VAL A 67 4.92 15.72 -2.70
CA VAL A 67 4.36 16.66 -3.67
C VAL A 67 3.02 17.10 -3.12
N LEU A 68 2.86 18.39 -2.93
CA LEU A 68 1.77 19.01 -2.16
C LEU A 68 1.20 20.20 -2.93
N THR A 69 -0.07 20.48 -2.70
CA THR A 69 -0.65 21.76 -3.09
C THR A 69 -0.19 22.87 -2.14
N GLY A 70 -0.34 24.13 -2.54
CA GLY A 70 -0.03 25.28 -1.69
C GLY A 70 -0.86 25.28 -0.40
N GLU A 71 -2.13 24.89 -0.48
CA GLU A 71 -3.01 24.74 0.68
C GLU A 71 -2.50 23.65 1.65
N GLU A 72 -2.12 22.49 1.14
CA GLU A 72 -1.57 21.39 1.96
C GLU A 72 -0.22 21.76 2.58
N LEU A 73 0.63 22.50 1.83
CA LEU A 73 1.92 22.97 2.33
C LEU A 73 1.71 23.91 3.52
N LEU A 74 0.84 24.92 3.37
CA LEU A 74 0.55 25.88 4.44
C LEU A 74 -0.10 25.21 5.64
N GLY A 75 -1.07 24.30 5.41
CA GLY A 75 -1.77 23.62 6.49
C GLY A 75 -0.91 22.67 7.32
N LYS A 76 0.09 22.02 6.68
CA LYS A 76 0.90 20.99 7.34
C LYS A 76 2.26 21.51 7.85
N PHE A 77 2.86 22.47 7.17
CA PHE A 77 4.27 22.82 7.35
C PHE A 77 4.51 24.31 7.66
N ALA A 78 3.47 25.11 7.77
CA ALA A 78 3.63 26.52 8.03
C ALA A 78 2.91 26.93 9.32
N SER A 79 3.50 27.87 10.04
CA SER A 79 2.88 28.56 11.16
C SER A 79 2.64 30.02 10.79
N THR A 80 1.62 30.63 11.40
CA THR A 80 1.34 32.07 11.21
C THR A 80 2.55 32.86 11.71
N ALA A 81 3.20 33.59 10.84
CA ALA A 81 4.32 34.42 11.23
C ALA A 81 3.85 35.55 12.16
N ASN A 82 4.48 35.69 13.29
CA ASN A 82 4.27 36.87 14.14
C ASN A 82 4.61 38.11 13.29
N ARG A 83 3.66 39.04 13.14
CA ARG A 83 3.80 40.29 12.38
C ARG A 83 4.92 41.17 12.95
N THR A 84 6.16 40.79 12.76
CA THR A 84 7.32 41.58 13.10
C THR A 84 7.94 42.18 11.84
N ARG A 85 7.68 43.48 11.64
CA ARG A 85 8.43 44.47 10.84
C ARG A 85 8.79 44.24 9.36
N ALA A 86 8.68 43.07 8.76
CA ALA A 86 9.15 42.88 7.36
C ALA A 86 8.05 42.96 6.29
N ALA A 87 6.77 42.91 6.64
CA ALA A 87 5.65 42.88 5.68
C ALA A 87 4.91 44.23 5.57
N ASN A 88 5.60 45.30 5.29
CA ASN A 88 5.00 46.64 5.30
C ASN A 88 4.17 47.00 4.09
N ASN A 89 3.99 46.11 3.08
CA ASN A 89 3.23 46.51 1.86
C ASN A 89 2.47 45.37 1.15
N LYS A 90 2.27 44.19 1.71
CA LYS A 90 1.47 43.14 1.05
C LYS A 90 0.16 42.87 1.80
N SER A 91 -0.97 42.98 1.10
CA SER A 91 -2.28 42.57 1.59
C SER A 91 -2.41 41.07 1.46
N GLY A 92 -2.02 40.29 2.51
CA GLY A 92 -2.14 38.85 2.56
C GLY A 92 -1.59 38.27 3.87
N ASP A 93 -1.98 37.04 4.16
CA ASP A 93 -1.46 36.32 5.32
C ASP A 93 0.00 35.92 5.08
N VAL A 94 0.83 36.09 6.10
CA VAL A 94 2.25 35.74 6.08
C VAL A 94 2.46 34.53 6.97
N PHE A 95 3.09 33.50 6.41
CA PHE A 95 3.42 32.26 7.09
C PHE A 95 4.94 32.05 7.12
N GLU A 96 5.43 31.30 8.09
CA GLU A 96 6.83 30.87 8.17
C GLU A 96 6.88 29.35 8.01
N LEU A 97 7.77 28.85 7.14
CA LEU A 97 7.96 27.41 6.94
C LEU A 97 8.71 26.83 8.15
N ASN A 98 8.14 25.81 8.77
CA ASN A 98 8.77 25.03 9.81
C ASN A 98 9.72 24.01 9.17
N ALA A 99 11.02 24.23 9.24
CA ALA A 99 12.04 23.32 8.71
C ALA A 99 12.10 21.99 9.49
N SER A 100 11.62 21.99 10.74
CA SER A 100 11.53 20.80 11.58
C SER A 100 10.10 20.63 12.07
N ILE A 101 9.53 19.47 11.87
CA ILE A 101 8.17 19.15 12.27
C ILE A 101 8.22 18.06 13.33
N ILE A 102 7.59 18.32 14.46
CA ILE A 102 7.49 17.38 15.58
C ILE A 102 6.13 16.72 15.48
N PHE A 103 6.11 15.39 15.39
CA PHE A 103 4.89 14.61 15.40
C PHE A 103 4.73 13.90 16.73
N PRO A 104 3.50 13.82 17.26
CA PRO A 104 3.23 13.02 18.44
C PRO A 104 3.68 11.58 18.18
N SER A 105 4.54 11.03 19.03
CA SER A 105 4.81 9.60 19.01
C SER A 105 3.87 8.92 20.00
N GLU A 106 3.28 7.80 19.61
CA GLU A 106 2.52 6.97 20.55
C GLU A 106 3.46 6.19 21.50
N GLU A 107 4.77 6.22 21.25
CA GLU A 107 5.79 5.65 22.13
C GLU A 107 6.34 6.73 23.05
N ARG A 108 6.56 6.38 24.32
CA ARG A 108 7.17 7.22 25.34
C ARG A 108 8.54 7.71 24.87
N GLY A 109 8.68 8.99 24.69
CA GLY A 109 9.96 9.65 24.36
C GLY A 109 9.86 10.57 23.15
N ILE A 110 10.73 11.53 23.10
CA ILE A 110 10.95 12.63 22.14
C ILE A 110 10.16 12.46 20.82
N GLY A 111 9.20 13.34 20.58
CA GLY A 111 8.39 13.36 19.35
C GLY A 111 9.27 13.17 18.10
N ASN A 112 8.78 12.37 17.15
CA ASN A 112 9.53 12.12 15.92
C ASN A 112 9.72 13.44 15.17
N VAL A 113 10.96 13.88 15.04
CA VAL A 113 11.31 15.08 14.30
C VAL A 113 11.59 14.70 12.86
N ILE A 114 10.84 15.29 11.94
CA ILE A 114 11.11 15.23 10.51
C ILE A 114 11.69 16.55 10.08
N ASN A 115 12.91 16.51 9.54
CA ASN A 115 13.60 17.69 9.06
C ASN A 115 13.40 17.80 7.54
N LEU A 116 12.99 18.96 7.09
CA LEU A 116 12.90 19.30 5.68
C LEU A 116 14.29 19.67 5.16
N ARG A 117 14.62 19.16 3.95
CA ARG A 117 15.89 19.40 3.28
C ARG A 117 15.78 20.47 2.20
N SER A 118 14.76 20.36 1.37
CA SER A 118 14.57 21.29 0.27
C SER A 118 13.10 21.47 -0.09
N ILE A 119 12.81 22.61 -0.72
CA ILE A 119 11.51 22.92 -1.30
C ILE A 119 11.68 23.41 -2.73
N ILE A 120 10.89 22.90 -3.65
CA ILE A 120 10.81 23.33 -5.03
C ILE A 120 9.37 23.81 -5.30
N LYS A 121 9.22 25.05 -5.75
CA LYS A 121 7.96 25.52 -6.33
C LYS A 121 7.95 25.19 -7.83
N TRP A 122 6.96 24.43 -8.26
CA TRP A 122 6.74 24.08 -9.65
C TRP A 122 5.85 25.10 -10.34
N ALA A 123 6.14 25.41 -11.60
CA ALA A 123 5.27 26.18 -12.46
C ALA A 123 4.97 25.40 -13.74
N PHE A 124 3.85 25.71 -14.36
CA PHE A 124 3.34 25.00 -15.52
C PHE A 124 3.07 26.00 -16.66
N LYS A 125 3.55 25.67 -17.85
CA LYS A 125 3.34 26.51 -19.05
C LYS A 125 1.95 26.34 -19.64
N ARG A 126 1.28 25.24 -19.32
CA ARG A 126 -0.05 24.89 -19.85
C ARG A 126 -0.96 24.46 -18.72
N ALA A 127 -2.20 24.94 -18.71
CA ALA A 127 -3.22 24.40 -17.82
C ALA A 127 -3.69 23.04 -18.39
N ILE A 128 -3.56 21.98 -17.59
CA ILE A 128 -4.09 20.67 -17.97
C ILE A 128 -5.52 20.60 -17.47
N LYS A 129 -6.48 20.68 -18.39
CA LYS A 129 -7.91 20.45 -18.11
C LYS A 129 -8.49 19.33 -18.97
N GLU A 130 -7.67 18.67 -19.81
CA GLU A 130 -8.19 17.70 -20.76
C GLU A 130 -7.94 16.27 -20.32
N ILE A 131 -9.01 15.48 -20.21
CA ILE A 131 -9.00 14.03 -19.94
C ILE A 131 -8.01 13.28 -20.84
N LYS A 132 -7.85 13.68 -22.10
CA LYS A 132 -6.89 13.09 -23.04
C LYS A 132 -5.43 13.19 -22.59
N ILE A 133 -5.07 14.27 -21.89
CA ILE A 133 -3.69 14.44 -21.40
C ILE A 133 -3.44 13.54 -20.19
N ILE A 134 -4.44 13.35 -19.33
CA ILE A 134 -4.36 12.46 -18.20
C ILE A 134 -4.19 11.01 -18.68
N ASN A 135 -5.05 10.56 -19.60
CA ASN A 135 -4.99 9.23 -20.17
C ASN A 135 -3.65 8.97 -20.90
N GLY A 136 -3.18 9.95 -21.68
CA GLY A 136 -1.89 9.87 -22.35
C GLY A 136 -0.71 9.75 -21.37
N SER A 137 -0.74 10.50 -20.26
CA SER A 137 0.30 10.41 -19.20
C SER A 137 0.32 9.01 -18.57
N VAL A 138 -0.87 8.47 -18.29
CA VAL A 138 -1.03 7.13 -17.67
C VAL A 138 -0.56 6.02 -18.61
N GLU A 139 -0.91 6.08 -19.90
CA GLU A 139 -0.44 5.12 -20.89
C GLU A 139 1.09 5.14 -21.08
N ILE A 140 1.69 6.34 -21.07
CA ILE A 140 3.15 6.48 -21.17
C ILE A 140 3.83 5.88 -19.94
N VAL A 141 3.30 6.13 -18.72
CA VAL A 141 3.84 5.50 -17.49
C VAL A 141 3.75 3.98 -17.58
N ASP A 142 2.60 3.43 -17.96
CA ASP A 142 2.43 1.98 -18.11
C ASP A 142 3.42 1.41 -19.15
N LYS A 143 3.62 2.08 -20.29
CA LYS A 143 4.61 1.67 -21.30
C LYS A 143 6.05 1.71 -20.80
N LYS A 144 6.39 2.68 -19.97
CA LYS A 144 7.74 2.77 -19.36
C LYS A 144 7.95 1.70 -18.28
N LEU A 145 6.90 1.35 -17.52
CA LEU A 145 6.94 0.26 -16.56
C LEU A 145 7.00 -1.11 -17.24
N VAL A 146 6.18 -1.28 -18.28
CA VAL A 146 6.03 -2.53 -19.04
C VAL A 146 6.09 -2.21 -20.54
N GLU A 147 7.29 -2.21 -21.09
CA GLU A 147 7.54 -1.93 -22.50
C GLU A 147 6.87 -2.96 -23.43
N ASN A 148 6.95 -4.23 -23.05
CA ASN A 148 6.42 -5.35 -23.82
C ASN A 148 5.43 -6.13 -22.94
N PRO A 149 4.11 -5.82 -23.00
CA PRO A 149 3.11 -6.60 -22.27
C PRO A 149 2.90 -7.97 -22.88
N GLY A 150 2.55 -8.96 -22.06
CA GLY A 150 2.28 -10.32 -22.46
C GLY A 150 2.70 -11.35 -21.43
N LEU A 151 2.44 -12.62 -21.73
CA LEU A 151 2.89 -13.75 -20.94
C LEU A 151 4.25 -14.22 -21.46
N PHE A 152 5.22 -14.35 -20.58
CA PHE A 152 6.58 -14.75 -20.91
C PHE A 152 6.98 -16.02 -20.18
N ARG A 153 7.69 -16.93 -20.84
CA ARG A 153 8.41 -18.00 -20.15
C ARG A 153 9.55 -17.37 -19.32
N ALA A 154 9.63 -17.73 -18.06
CA ALA A 154 10.59 -17.15 -17.13
C ALA A 154 11.58 -18.20 -16.60
N GLU A 155 12.85 -17.96 -16.78
CA GLU A 155 13.92 -18.68 -16.08
C GLU A 155 14.20 -18.01 -14.73
N ARG A 156 14.12 -16.69 -14.70
CA ARG A 156 14.16 -15.85 -13.51
C ARG A 156 13.16 -14.72 -13.66
N LEU A 157 12.68 -14.18 -12.55
CA LEU A 157 11.70 -13.10 -12.53
C LEU A 157 12.39 -11.72 -12.63
N LEU A 158 13.37 -11.62 -13.52
CA LEU A 158 14.13 -10.43 -13.86
C LEU A 158 13.97 -10.13 -15.36
N LYS A 159 14.19 -8.89 -15.79
CA LYS A 159 14.05 -8.47 -17.19
C LYS A 159 14.83 -9.40 -18.14
N ASN A 160 16.07 -9.72 -17.79
CA ASN A 160 16.92 -10.62 -18.57
C ASN A 160 16.57 -12.12 -18.41
N GLY A 161 15.75 -12.46 -17.43
CA GLY A 161 15.26 -13.83 -17.17
C GLY A 161 13.95 -14.16 -17.86
N LEU A 162 13.23 -13.15 -18.38
CA LEU A 162 12.06 -13.34 -19.25
C LEU A 162 12.55 -13.66 -20.66
N LYS A 163 12.19 -14.84 -21.16
CA LYS A 163 12.72 -15.37 -22.43
C LYS A 163 11.69 -15.24 -23.56
N GLU A 164 10.96 -16.29 -23.79
CA GLU A 164 10.02 -16.40 -24.88
C GLU A 164 8.66 -15.79 -24.52
N GLN A 165 8.14 -14.89 -25.34
CA GLN A 165 6.77 -14.42 -25.22
C GLN A 165 5.81 -15.49 -25.74
N ILE A 166 4.83 -15.84 -24.95
CA ILE A 166 3.75 -16.77 -25.32
C ILE A 166 2.75 -16.04 -26.20
N LYS A 167 2.65 -16.48 -27.43
CA LYS A 167 1.77 -15.89 -28.46
C LYS A 167 0.63 -16.83 -28.89
N SER A 168 0.72 -18.11 -28.49
CA SER A 168 -0.26 -19.12 -28.85
C SER A 168 -0.56 -20.03 -27.66
N PRO A 169 -1.83 -20.46 -27.49
CA PRO A 169 -2.21 -21.46 -26.48
C PRO A 169 -1.41 -22.76 -26.56
N THR A 170 -0.89 -23.12 -27.72
CA THR A 170 -0.11 -24.35 -27.92
C THR A 170 1.25 -24.36 -27.25
N GLN A 171 1.71 -23.19 -26.79
CA GLN A 171 2.99 -23.05 -26.08
C GLN A 171 2.87 -23.33 -24.57
N LEU A 172 1.64 -23.51 -24.06
CA LEU A 172 1.37 -23.89 -22.68
C LEU A 172 1.02 -25.37 -22.58
N SER A 173 1.43 -26.02 -21.48
CA SER A 173 1.11 -27.42 -21.23
C SER A 173 -0.37 -27.61 -20.90
N THR A 174 -0.97 -28.63 -21.52
CA THR A 174 -2.35 -29.06 -21.24
C THR A 174 -2.44 -30.16 -20.19
N THR A 175 -1.35 -30.85 -19.94
CA THR A 175 -1.28 -32.03 -19.03
C THR A 175 -0.59 -31.71 -17.73
N GLU A 176 0.51 -30.99 -17.80
CA GLU A 176 1.33 -30.65 -16.65
C GLU A 176 1.01 -29.26 -16.10
N PRO A 177 1.24 -29.00 -14.80
CA PRO A 177 1.01 -27.69 -14.21
C PRO A 177 1.88 -26.58 -14.82
N ASN A 178 1.26 -25.42 -15.04
CA ASN A 178 1.94 -24.18 -15.42
C ASN A 178 1.93 -23.24 -14.22
N LEU A 179 3.08 -22.73 -13.83
CA LEU A 179 3.23 -21.74 -12.76
C LEU A 179 3.23 -20.34 -13.35
N ILE A 180 2.28 -19.50 -12.96
CA ILE A 180 2.14 -18.14 -13.50
C ILE A 180 2.26 -17.10 -12.38
N PHE A 181 3.17 -16.14 -12.56
CA PHE A 181 3.35 -14.98 -11.70
C PHE A 181 2.66 -13.76 -12.29
N ILE A 182 1.88 -13.02 -11.48
CA ILE A 182 1.10 -11.84 -11.89
C ILE A 182 1.43 -10.69 -10.94
N HIS A 183 2.08 -9.64 -11.46
CA HIS A 183 2.53 -8.50 -10.66
C HIS A 183 1.40 -7.51 -10.30
N GLY A 184 1.71 -6.53 -9.44
CA GLY A 184 0.78 -5.53 -8.92
C GLY A 184 0.80 -4.20 -9.68
N THR A 185 0.13 -3.19 -9.11
CA THR A 185 -0.03 -1.83 -9.67
C THR A 185 1.29 -1.08 -9.72
N ALA A 186 1.46 -0.25 -10.77
CA ALA A 186 2.61 0.63 -10.97
C ALA A 186 3.96 -0.09 -10.85
N ALA A 187 4.00 -1.35 -11.28
CA ALA A 187 5.17 -2.22 -11.19
C ALA A 187 5.29 -3.09 -12.45
N ASN A 188 6.34 -3.88 -12.50
CA ASN A 188 6.54 -4.96 -13.44
C ASN A 188 7.01 -6.23 -12.70
N VAL A 189 7.22 -7.31 -13.42
CA VAL A 189 7.63 -8.59 -12.83
C VAL A 189 8.93 -8.47 -12.06
N GLU A 190 9.94 -7.78 -12.59
CA GLU A 190 11.24 -7.62 -11.94
C GLU A 190 11.14 -6.79 -10.66
N MET A 191 10.43 -5.68 -10.70
CA MET A 191 10.21 -4.83 -9.52
C MET A 191 9.50 -5.58 -8.41
N THR A 192 8.54 -6.44 -8.77
CA THR A 192 7.74 -7.21 -7.81
C THR A 192 8.50 -8.42 -7.29
N TYR A 193 8.99 -9.28 -8.19
CA TYR A 193 9.46 -10.61 -7.86
C TYR A 193 10.96 -10.82 -8.03
N GLY A 194 11.71 -9.82 -8.53
CA GLY A 194 13.13 -10.00 -8.88
C GLY A 194 14.00 -10.52 -7.74
N LYS A 195 13.66 -10.14 -6.52
CA LYS A 195 14.36 -10.62 -5.31
C LYS A 195 13.96 -12.03 -4.85
N LEU A 196 12.87 -12.56 -5.38
CA LEU A 196 12.52 -13.96 -5.18
C LEU A 196 13.50 -14.90 -5.89
N THR A 197 14.13 -14.45 -6.98
CA THR A 197 14.96 -15.30 -7.85
C THR A 197 16.40 -14.78 -7.99
N PRO A 198 17.17 -14.63 -6.87
CA PRO A 198 18.58 -14.26 -6.96
C PRO A 198 19.38 -15.35 -7.66
N GLU A 199 20.56 -15.01 -8.14
CA GLU A 199 21.44 -15.95 -8.82
C GLU A 199 21.97 -17.01 -7.84
N GLY A 200 21.91 -18.27 -8.25
CA GLY A 200 22.36 -19.37 -7.42
C GLY A 200 21.44 -19.75 -6.25
N ASP A 201 20.23 -19.20 -6.17
CA ASP A 201 19.28 -19.52 -5.13
C ASP A 201 18.79 -20.97 -5.25
N THR A 202 19.06 -21.78 -4.22
CA THR A 202 18.73 -23.20 -4.21
C THR A 202 17.23 -23.45 -4.17
N ASP A 203 16.46 -22.60 -3.45
CA ASP A 203 15.01 -22.70 -3.40
C ASP A 203 14.38 -22.47 -4.77
N TRP A 204 14.90 -21.48 -5.52
CA TRP A 204 14.43 -21.21 -6.87
C TRP A 204 14.77 -22.36 -7.83
N LEU A 205 15.94 -22.96 -7.71
CA LEU A 205 16.33 -24.14 -8.50
C LEU A 205 15.39 -25.32 -8.28
N GLU A 206 14.97 -25.59 -7.03
CA GLU A 206 13.99 -26.62 -6.72
C GLU A 206 12.62 -26.33 -7.35
N VAL A 207 12.16 -25.06 -7.32
CA VAL A 207 10.94 -24.64 -8.01
C VAL A 207 11.05 -24.87 -9.52
N GLN A 208 12.18 -24.51 -10.13
CA GLN A 208 12.43 -24.75 -11.55
C GLN A 208 12.40 -26.24 -11.91
N GLN A 209 12.97 -27.12 -11.07
CA GLN A 209 12.93 -28.57 -11.24
C GLN A 209 11.49 -29.08 -11.16
N ARG A 210 10.73 -28.67 -10.14
CA ARG A 210 9.33 -29.10 -9.98
C ARG A 210 8.46 -28.77 -11.19
N PHE A 211 8.59 -27.57 -11.71
CA PHE A 211 7.79 -27.13 -12.85
C PHE A 211 8.44 -27.40 -14.21
N SER A 212 9.65 -27.97 -14.25
CA SER A 212 10.35 -28.34 -15.51
C SER A 212 10.31 -27.23 -16.56
N LYS A 213 10.65 -26.00 -16.17
CA LYS A 213 10.64 -24.77 -16.99
C LYS A 213 9.24 -24.28 -17.46
N ARG A 214 8.15 -24.84 -16.93
CA ARG A 214 6.79 -24.31 -17.16
C ARG A 214 6.46 -23.21 -16.16
N ILE A 215 7.35 -22.23 -16.08
CA ILE A 215 7.22 -21.05 -15.24
C ILE A 215 7.04 -19.86 -16.15
N TYR A 216 6.04 -19.06 -15.85
CA TYR A 216 5.63 -17.93 -16.68
C TYR A 216 5.44 -16.68 -15.81
N ALA A 217 5.64 -15.53 -16.42
CA ALA A 217 5.42 -14.23 -15.81
C ALA A 217 4.56 -13.37 -16.73
N TYR A 218 3.48 -12.82 -16.20
CA TYR A 218 2.58 -11.96 -16.92
C TYR A 218 2.93 -10.50 -16.72
N GLN A 219 3.44 -9.84 -17.76
CA GLN A 219 3.71 -8.41 -17.86
C GLN A 219 2.47 -7.71 -18.40
N HIS A 220 1.91 -6.75 -17.68
CA HIS A 220 0.67 -6.10 -18.09
C HIS A 220 0.61 -4.64 -17.64
N HIS A 221 -0.11 -3.82 -18.37
CA HIS A 221 -0.41 -2.45 -17.98
C HIS A 221 -1.38 -2.45 -16.80
N THR A 222 -1.10 -1.64 -15.79
CA THR A 222 -1.78 -1.72 -14.50
C THR A 222 -2.57 -0.49 -14.12
N ILE A 223 -2.31 0.65 -14.78
CA ILE A 223 -2.95 1.93 -14.50
C ILE A 223 -4.00 2.21 -15.58
N SER A 224 -3.62 2.09 -16.86
CA SER A 224 -4.47 2.36 -18.01
C SER A 224 -5.46 1.21 -18.32
N LYS A 225 -5.21 -0.01 -17.82
CA LYS A 225 -6.07 -1.18 -18.02
C LYS A 225 -6.68 -1.67 -16.71
N SER A 226 -7.95 -2.06 -16.77
CA SER A 226 -8.65 -2.69 -15.66
C SER A 226 -8.15 -4.12 -15.39
N PRO A 227 -8.41 -4.72 -14.22
CA PRO A 227 -8.17 -6.13 -13.99
C PRO A 227 -8.95 -7.04 -14.96
N LEU A 228 -10.11 -6.59 -15.45
CA LEU A 228 -10.91 -7.32 -16.43
C LEU A 228 -10.21 -7.41 -17.78
N ASP A 229 -9.67 -6.29 -18.30
CA ASP A 229 -8.87 -6.27 -19.52
C ASP A 229 -7.71 -7.26 -19.42
N ASN A 230 -6.96 -7.18 -18.33
CA ASN A 230 -5.80 -8.04 -18.12
C ASN A 230 -6.17 -9.53 -17.98
N ALA A 231 -7.29 -9.84 -17.31
CA ALA A 231 -7.76 -11.22 -17.20
C ALA A 231 -8.19 -11.80 -18.55
N VAL A 232 -8.92 -11.02 -19.36
CA VAL A 232 -9.34 -11.43 -20.71
C VAL A 232 -8.12 -11.69 -21.59
N GLU A 233 -7.14 -10.78 -21.59
CA GLU A 233 -5.90 -10.92 -22.37
C GLU A 233 -5.09 -12.15 -21.95
N LEU A 234 -4.95 -12.41 -20.65
CA LEU A 234 -4.21 -13.55 -20.14
C LEU A 234 -4.92 -14.88 -20.46
N ILE A 235 -6.23 -14.97 -20.19
CA ILE A 235 -7.01 -16.19 -20.41
C ILE A 235 -7.16 -16.51 -21.89
N ALA A 236 -7.11 -15.51 -22.78
CA ALA A 236 -7.08 -15.74 -24.23
C ALA A 236 -5.90 -16.65 -24.64
N LEU A 237 -4.78 -16.54 -23.99
CA LEU A 237 -3.58 -17.35 -24.23
C LEU A 237 -3.66 -18.77 -23.66
N PHE A 238 -4.67 -19.09 -22.84
CA PHE A 238 -4.81 -20.44 -22.28
C PHE A 238 -5.36 -21.42 -23.32
N PRO A 239 -4.84 -22.65 -23.37
CA PRO A 239 -5.43 -23.72 -24.16
C PRO A 239 -6.83 -24.10 -23.66
N ALA A 240 -7.51 -24.97 -24.38
CA ALA A 240 -8.85 -25.47 -24.01
C ALA A 240 -8.84 -26.19 -22.63
N THR A 241 -7.74 -26.80 -22.26
CA THR A 241 -7.52 -27.40 -20.94
C THR A 241 -6.16 -26.94 -20.40
N ILE A 242 -6.12 -26.48 -19.15
CA ILE A 242 -4.88 -26.04 -18.51
C ILE A 242 -4.92 -26.30 -16.99
N LYS A 243 -3.78 -26.66 -16.43
CA LYS A 243 -3.55 -26.77 -14.98
C LYS A 243 -2.67 -25.62 -14.52
N LEU A 244 -3.06 -24.91 -13.47
CA LEU A 244 -2.42 -23.70 -13.00
C LEU A 244 -1.97 -23.79 -11.55
N HIS A 245 -0.77 -23.31 -11.30
CA HIS A 245 -0.36 -22.74 -10.03
C HIS A 245 -0.26 -21.22 -10.22
N LEU A 246 -0.92 -20.46 -9.38
CA LEU A 246 -0.93 -19.00 -9.44
C LEU A 246 -0.16 -18.38 -8.29
N VAL A 247 0.66 -17.39 -8.59
CA VAL A 247 1.28 -16.48 -7.62
C VAL A 247 0.93 -15.07 -8.03
N THR A 248 0.20 -14.36 -7.18
CA THR A 248 -0.26 -13.02 -7.48
C THR A 248 0.17 -12.04 -6.39
N SER A 249 0.53 -10.83 -6.79
CA SER A 249 0.92 -9.76 -5.88
C SER A 249 -0.05 -8.59 -6.03
N SER A 250 -0.54 -8.06 -4.91
CA SER A 250 -1.33 -6.84 -4.89
C SER A 250 -2.53 -6.91 -5.86
N ARG A 251 -2.71 -5.91 -6.72
CA ARG A 251 -3.74 -5.86 -7.78
C ARG A 251 -3.74 -7.12 -8.68
N GLY A 252 -2.58 -7.75 -8.87
CA GLY A 252 -2.51 -9.03 -9.60
C GLY A 252 -3.42 -10.11 -9.00
N GLY A 253 -3.72 -10.03 -7.70
CA GLY A 253 -4.69 -10.89 -7.04
C GLY A 253 -6.12 -10.71 -7.55
N LEU A 254 -6.51 -9.51 -7.97
CA LEU A 254 -7.82 -9.28 -8.60
C LEU A 254 -7.94 -9.99 -9.94
N ILE A 255 -6.85 -10.05 -10.71
CA ILE A 255 -6.79 -10.85 -11.95
C ILE A 255 -6.91 -12.34 -11.59
N GLY A 256 -6.21 -12.79 -10.55
CA GLY A 256 -6.33 -14.16 -10.05
C GLY A 256 -7.75 -14.53 -9.63
N GLU A 257 -8.49 -13.62 -8.99
CA GLU A 257 -9.91 -13.81 -8.64
C GLU A 257 -10.79 -13.96 -9.89
N LEU A 258 -10.52 -13.19 -10.95
CA LEU A 258 -11.24 -13.33 -12.23
C LEU A 258 -10.92 -14.65 -12.95
N ILE A 259 -9.66 -15.10 -12.91
CA ILE A 259 -9.28 -16.43 -13.44
C ILE A 259 -10.03 -17.52 -12.66
N PHE A 260 -10.11 -17.37 -11.33
CA PHE A 260 -10.84 -18.30 -10.47
C PHE A 260 -12.35 -18.33 -10.81
N ALA A 261 -13.00 -17.17 -10.88
CA ALA A 261 -14.42 -17.10 -11.23
C ALA A 261 -14.70 -17.69 -12.61
N THR A 262 -13.79 -17.49 -13.56
CA THR A 262 -13.86 -18.07 -14.91
C THR A 262 -13.71 -19.59 -14.88
N ALA A 263 -12.75 -20.11 -14.12
CA ALA A 263 -12.50 -21.56 -13.97
C ALA A 263 -13.73 -22.31 -13.42
N TYR A 264 -14.42 -21.70 -12.48
CA TYR A 264 -15.57 -22.31 -11.80
C TYR A 264 -16.93 -21.87 -12.35
N TYR A 265 -16.99 -21.12 -13.46
CA TYR A 265 -18.23 -20.56 -14.00
C TYR A 265 -19.31 -21.62 -14.27
N LYS A 266 -18.96 -22.78 -14.81
CA LYS A 266 -19.94 -23.86 -15.09
C LYS A 266 -20.66 -24.36 -13.84
N GLN A 267 -19.98 -24.35 -12.70
CA GLN A 267 -20.53 -24.84 -11.42
C GLN A 267 -21.19 -23.68 -10.63
N PHE A 268 -20.62 -22.49 -10.72
CA PHE A 268 -21.02 -21.33 -9.94
C PHE A 268 -21.11 -20.07 -10.82
N PRO A 269 -22.07 -19.98 -11.75
CA PRO A 269 -22.20 -18.84 -12.65
C PRO A 269 -22.42 -17.51 -11.93
N ALA A 270 -23.03 -17.55 -10.73
CA ALA A 270 -23.37 -16.37 -9.95
C ALA A 270 -22.17 -15.41 -9.70
N MET A 271 -20.93 -15.91 -9.64
CA MET A 271 -19.75 -15.07 -9.42
C MET A 271 -19.57 -14.03 -10.55
N LEU A 272 -19.59 -14.46 -11.81
CA LEU A 272 -19.45 -13.55 -12.96
C LEU A 272 -20.78 -12.88 -13.33
N ASP A 273 -21.91 -13.52 -13.11
CA ASP A 273 -23.22 -12.93 -13.43
C ASP A 273 -23.55 -11.74 -12.50
N ILE A 274 -23.21 -11.83 -11.20
CA ILE A 274 -23.33 -10.71 -10.27
C ILE A 274 -22.41 -9.56 -10.72
N LEU A 275 -21.16 -9.87 -11.09
CA LEU A 275 -20.20 -8.87 -11.57
C LEU A 275 -20.73 -8.18 -12.82
N LYS A 276 -21.21 -8.93 -13.81
CA LYS A 276 -21.82 -8.40 -15.03
C LYS A 276 -22.98 -7.46 -14.72
N ASN A 277 -23.90 -7.88 -13.85
CA ASN A 277 -25.10 -7.12 -13.53
C ASN A 277 -24.76 -5.80 -12.79
N GLN A 278 -23.80 -5.82 -11.86
CA GLN A 278 -23.37 -4.62 -11.16
C GLN A 278 -22.67 -3.63 -12.08
N LEU A 279 -21.82 -4.11 -12.99
CA LEU A 279 -21.17 -3.26 -13.99
C LEU A 279 -22.18 -2.70 -15.00
N ALA A 280 -23.17 -3.49 -15.44
CA ALA A 280 -24.22 -3.02 -16.33
C ALA A 280 -25.15 -1.97 -15.70
N ALA A 281 -25.29 -1.99 -14.38
CA ALA A 281 -26.05 -0.99 -13.63
C ALA A 281 -25.28 0.31 -13.38
N ALA A 282 -23.96 0.31 -13.57
CA ALA A 282 -23.10 1.48 -13.40
C ALA A 282 -22.95 2.22 -14.73
N ASN A 283 -22.80 3.55 -14.67
CA ASN A 283 -22.61 4.37 -15.86
C ASN A 283 -21.25 4.09 -16.52
N ASP A 284 -21.21 4.20 -17.86
CA ASP A 284 -20.00 4.16 -18.69
C ASP A 284 -19.13 2.89 -18.52
N ARG A 285 -19.76 1.71 -18.30
CA ARG A 285 -19.07 0.42 -18.09
C ARG A 285 -19.29 -0.60 -19.23
N SER A 286 -19.63 -0.15 -20.42
CA SER A 286 -19.94 -1.05 -21.54
C SER A 286 -18.79 -1.98 -21.91
N ASP A 287 -17.55 -1.52 -21.83
CA ASP A 287 -16.37 -2.35 -22.15
C ASP A 287 -16.05 -3.33 -21.03
N ASP A 288 -16.22 -2.95 -19.78
CA ASP A 288 -16.11 -3.88 -18.64
C ASP A 288 -17.16 -5.00 -18.73
N VAL A 289 -18.40 -4.67 -19.13
CA VAL A 289 -19.47 -5.67 -19.35
C VAL A 289 -19.08 -6.64 -20.44
N LYS A 290 -18.55 -6.18 -21.59
CA LYS A 290 -18.03 -7.04 -22.67
C LYS A 290 -16.90 -7.94 -22.19
N ASN A 291 -16.00 -7.41 -21.37
CA ASN A 291 -14.91 -8.19 -20.79
C ASN A 291 -15.46 -9.33 -19.90
N VAL A 292 -16.46 -9.06 -19.05
CA VAL A 292 -17.10 -10.12 -18.26
C VAL A 292 -17.81 -11.15 -19.14
N GLU A 293 -18.50 -10.72 -20.19
CA GLU A 293 -19.10 -11.62 -21.16
C GLU A 293 -18.06 -12.54 -21.84
N GLN A 294 -16.88 -11.99 -22.14
CA GLN A 294 -15.76 -12.77 -22.67
C GLN A 294 -15.23 -13.78 -21.65
N LEU A 295 -15.11 -13.39 -20.36
CA LEU A 295 -14.74 -14.30 -19.28
C LEU A 295 -15.78 -15.43 -19.11
N ILE A 296 -17.06 -15.12 -19.19
CA ILE A 296 -18.15 -16.09 -19.19
C ILE A 296 -18.01 -17.07 -20.37
N GLN A 297 -17.70 -16.56 -21.55
CA GLN A 297 -17.47 -17.40 -22.73
C GLN A 297 -16.27 -18.33 -22.55
N TYR A 298 -15.16 -17.81 -21.96
CA TYR A 298 -14.02 -18.65 -21.61
C TYR A 298 -14.39 -19.71 -20.57
N GLY A 299 -15.16 -19.36 -19.54
CA GLY A 299 -15.65 -20.32 -18.54
C GLY A 299 -16.51 -21.43 -19.11
N LYS A 300 -17.28 -21.16 -20.21
CA LYS A 300 -18.07 -22.17 -20.94
C LYS A 300 -17.20 -23.07 -21.80
N THR A 301 -16.10 -22.58 -22.37
CA THR A 301 -15.33 -23.24 -23.41
C THR A 301 -14.02 -23.86 -22.96
N LYS A 302 -13.40 -23.28 -21.90
CA LYS A 302 -12.11 -23.75 -21.37
C LYS A 302 -12.31 -24.54 -20.07
N LYS A 303 -11.43 -25.51 -19.83
CA LYS A 303 -11.26 -26.18 -18.54
C LYS A 303 -9.99 -25.68 -17.88
N ILE A 304 -10.14 -24.86 -16.85
CA ILE A 304 -9.04 -24.29 -16.09
C ILE A 304 -9.03 -24.95 -14.71
N ASP A 305 -8.03 -25.77 -14.43
CA ASP A 305 -7.86 -26.46 -13.15
C ASP A 305 -6.84 -25.65 -12.32
N ILE A 306 -7.29 -24.94 -11.28
CA ILE A 306 -6.43 -24.21 -10.35
C ILE A 306 -6.03 -25.18 -9.24
N LEU A 307 -4.78 -25.65 -9.30
CA LEU A 307 -4.23 -26.64 -8.37
C LEU A 307 -3.71 -25.98 -7.09
N ASP A 308 -3.18 -24.77 -7.20
CA ASP A 308 -2.68 -23.98 -6.08
C ASP A 308 -2.76 -22.49 -6.39
N TYR A 309 -3.13 -21.68 -5.40
CA TYR A 309 -3.25 -20.23 -5.57
C TYR A 309 -2.68 -19.51 -4.35
N ASN A 310 -1.54 -18.85 -4.56
CA ASN A 310 -0.84 -18.03 -3.58
C ASN A 310 -1.13 -16.57 -3.87
N ARG A 311 -1.85 -15.90 -2.97
CA ARG A 311 -2.30 -14.51 -3.11
C ARG A 311 -1.64 -13.64 -2.05
N ILE A 312 -0.78 -12.72 -2.49
CA ILE A 312 0.05 -11.90 -1.63
C ILE A 312 -0.45 -10.46 -1.67
N ALA A 313 -0.76 -9.88 -0.50
CA ALA A 313 -1.08 -8.45 -0.32
C ALA A 313 -2.18 -7.93 -1.26
N CYS A 314 -3.20 -8.73 -1.55
CA CYS A 314 -4.24 -8.39 -2.52
C CYS A 314 -5.30 -7.44 -1.93
N PRO A 315 -5.64 -6.31 -2.60
CA PRO A 315 -6.73 -5.43 -2.20
C PRO A 315 -8.10 -6.03 -2.59
N ALA A 316 -8.44 -7.23 -2.09
CA ALA A 316 -9.64 -7.94 -2.50
C ALA A 316 -10.96 -7.29 -2.01
N ASN A 317 -10.89 -6.37 -1.05
CA ASN A 317 -11.99 -5.47 -0.66
C ASN A 317 -11.66 -4.00 -0.95
N GLY A 318 -10.77 -3.77 -1.92
CA GLY A 318 -10.26 -2.46 -2.26
C GLY A 318 -9.19 -1.93 -1.31
N THR A 319 -8.73 -0.73 -1.58
CA THR A 319 -7.82 0.01 -0.72
C THR A 319 -8.28 1.46 -0.58
N ILE A 320 -8.23 1.98 0.63
CA ILE A 320 -8.63 3.37 0.94
C ILE A 320 -7.76 4.38 0.18
N LEU A 321 -6.50 4.03 -0.13
CA LEU A 321 -5.61 4.88 -0.91
C LEU A 321 -6.10 5.11 -2.35
N ALA A 322 -6.86 4.19 -2.93
CA ALA A 322 -7.48 4.38 -4.23
C ALA A 322 -8.71 5.30 -4.15
N SER A 323 -9.29 5.51 -2.97
CA SER A 323 -10.51 6.30 -2.78
C SER A 323 -10.23 7.81 -2.79
N GLY A 324 -10.20 8.43 -3.97
CA GLY A 324 -10.18 9.89 -4.12
C GLY A 324 -8.85 10.59 -3.80
N ARG A 325 -7.78 9.86 -3.47
CA ARG A 325 -6.47 10.40 -3.11
C ARG A 325 -5.36 9.85 -4.02
N LEU A 326 -5.57 10.02 -5.31
CA LEU A 326 -4.66 9.59 -6.37
C LEU A 326 -3.23 10.14 -6.18
N ASP A 327 -3.13 11.39 -5.79
CA ASP A 327 -1.88 12.05 -5.45
C ASP A 327 -1.10 11.30 -4.37
N LYS A 328 -1.80 10.83 -3.33
CA LYS A 328 -1.17 10.09 -2.23
C LYS A 328 -0.72 8.69 -2.65
N PHE A 329 -1.51 8.01 -3.49
CA PHE A 329 -1.12 6.71 -4.04
C PHE A 329 0.20 6.81 -4.83
N PHE A 330 0.27 7.73 -5.79
CA PHE A 330 1.49 7.93 -6.58
C PHE A 330 2.67 8.42 -5.73
N LEU A 331 2.41 9.23 -4.71
CA LEU A 331 3.44 9.67 -3.78
C LEU A 331 4.05 8.50 -3.00
N ILE A 332 3.24 7.54 -2.56
CA ILE A 332 3.71 6.32 -1.90
C ILE A 332 4.54 5.49 -2.88
N VAL A 333 4.04 5.27 -4.08
CA VAL A 333 4.78 4.54 -5.13
C VAL A 333 6.11 5.21 -5.42
N LEU A 334 6.14 6.52 -5.56
CA LEU A 334 7.36 7.30 -5.82
C LEU A 334 8.41 7.10 -4.71
N ASN A 335 7.98 7.18 -3.45
CA ASN A 335 8.88 7.00 -2.31
C ASN A 335 9.33 5.54 -2.14
N ALA A 336 8.45 4.58 -2.44
CA ALA A 336 8.80 3.17 -2.45
C ALA A 336 9.87 2.84 -3.50
N LEU A 337 9.80 3.45 -4.66
CA LEU A 337 10.83 3.31 -5.69
C LEU A 337 12.20 3.78 -5.21
N LYS A 338 12.27 4.83 -4.39
CA LYS A 338 13.55 5.29 -3.80
C LYS A 338 14.23 4.26 -2.91
N LEU A 339 13.46 3.29 -2.37
CA LEU A 339 14.00 2.21 -1.54
C LEU A 339 14.71 1.13 -2.35
N ILE A 340 14.51 1.09 -3.67
CA ILE A 340 15.17 0.14 -4.55
C ILE A 340 16.59 0.65 -4.82
N PRO A 341 17.66 -0.11 -4.44
CA PRO A 341 19.03 0.31 -4.67
C PRO A 341 19.30 0.62 -6.15
N GLY A 342 19.94 1.76 -6.42
CA GLY A 342 20.30 2.17 -7.78
C GLY A 342 19.17 2.82 -8.60
N ILE A 343 17.99 3.05 -8.03
CA ILE A 343 16.88 3.65 -8.76
C ILE A 343 17.01 5.18 -8.91
N GLY A 344 17.87 5.82 -8.13
CA GLY A 344 18.17 7.25 -8.29
C GLY A 344 18.75 7.54 -9.67
N GLY A 345 18.02 8.31 -10.50
CA GLY A 345 18.33 8.53 -11.93
C GLY A 345 17.75 7.47 -12.87
N ASN A 346 16.93 6.54 -12.38
CA ASN A 346 16.22 5.59 -13.23
C ASN A 346 15.10 6.31 -14.01
N PRO A 347 14.98 6.10 -15.33
CA PRO A 347 13.91 6.70 -16.15
C PRO A 347 12.49 6.44 -15.62
N ILE A 348 12.26 5.30 -14.97
CA ILE A 348 10.96 4.97 -14.35
C ILE A 348 10.62 5.93 -13.20
N TYR A 349 11.61 6.25 -12.35
CA TYR A 349 11.42 7.21 -11.26
C TYR A 349 11.08 8.61 -11.80
N GLU A 350 11.83 9.05 -12.83
CA GLU A 350 11.59 10.34 -13.49
C GLU A 350 10.19 10.39 -14.13
N ALA A 351 9.78 9.31 -14.79
CA ALA A 351 8.47 9.18 -15.42
C ALA A 351 7.32 9.27 -14.40
N ILE A 352 7.37 8.47 -13.34
CA ILE A 352 6.32 8.46 -12.30
C ILE A 352 6.26 9.80 -11.57
N SER A 353 7.41 10.41 -11.29
CA SER A 353 7.48 11.72 -10.66
C SER A 353 6.86 12.82 -11.54
N THR A 354 7.16 12.80 -12.85
CA THR A 354 6.59 13.77 -13.80
C THR A 354 5.08 13.56 -13.99
N ALA A 355 4.64 12.30 -14.04
CA ALA A 355 3.22 11.98 -14.09
C ALA A 355 2.49 12.48 -12.84
N LEU A 356 3.07 12.31 -11.66
CA LEU A 356 2.50 12.80 -10.39
C LEU A 356 2.29 14.34 -10.44
N LEU A 357 3.28 15.10 -10.91
CA LEU A 357 3.15 16.54 -11.09
C LEU A 357 1.99 16.90 -12.02
N ASN A 358 1.86 16.20 -13.15
CA ASN A 358 0.74 16.40 -14.08
C ASN A 358 -0.61 16.09 -13.44
N LEU A 359 -0.71 14.98 -12.71
CA LEU A 359 -1.96 14.53 -12.09
C LEU A 359 -2.44 15.47 -10.99
N ILE A 360 -1.51 15.97 -10.15
CA ILE A 360 -1.84 16.96 -9.11
C ILE A 360 -2.27 18.28 -9.76
N ASN A 361 -1.52 18.77 -10.75
CA ASN A 361 -1.89 20.01 -11.46
C ASN A 361 -3.24 19.90 -12.19
N ALA A 362 -3.56 18.72 -12.72
CA ALA A 362 -4.84 18.46 -13.40
C ALA A 362 -6.00 18.18 -12.43
N LYS A 363 -5.74 18.04 -11.13
CA LYS A 363 -6.73 17.57 -10.14
C LYS A 363 -7.42 16.28 -10.59
N ALA A 364 -6.60 15.34 -11.11
CA ALA A 364 -7.07 14.09 -11.70
C ALA A 364 -7.77 13.19 -10.67
N ASP A 365 -8.83 12.52 -11.10
CA ASP A 365 -9.61 11.59 -10.30
C ASP A 365 -9.26 10.13 -10.63
N CYS A 366 -9.29 9.25 -9.64
CA CYS A 366 -9.09 7.80 -9.81
C CYS A 366 -10.08 7.15 -10.79
N SER A 367 -11.30 7.69 -10.91
CA SER A 367 -12.32 7.18 -11.85
C SER A 367 -11.87 7.23 -13.31
N GLN A 368 -10.88 8.07 -13.64
CA GLN A 368 -10.29 8.21 -14.97
C GLN A 368 -9.22 7.15 -15.27
N MET A 369 -8.89 6.31 -14.30
CA MET A 369 -7.84 5.28 -14.39
C MET A 369 -8.40 3.90 -14.07
N PRO A 370 -8.80 3.14 -15.08
CA PRO A 370 -9.50 1.87 -14.88
C PRO A 370 -8.77 0.88 -13.97
N GLY A 371 -7.43 0.90 -14.01
CA GLY A 371 -6.62 0.03 -13.17
C GLY A 371 -6.63 0.40 -11.68
N LEU A 372 -6.76 1.68 -11.36
CA LEU A 372 -6.83 2.18 -9.98
C LEU A 372 -8.26 2.21 -9.47
N GLU A 373 -9.19 2.64 -10.32
CA GLU A 373 -10.61 2.67 -9.99
C GLU A 373 -11.11 1.29 -9.53
N ALA A 374 -10.69 0.22 -10.24
CA ALA A 374 -11.03 -1.15 -9.87
C ALA A 374 -10.56 -1.57 -8.46
N MET A 375 -9.66 -0.82 -7.83
CA MET A 375 -9.20 -1.05 -6.45
C MET A 375 -9.91 -0.17 -5.41
N MET A 376 -10.80 0.73 -5.82
CA MET A 376 -11.58 1.54 -4.87
C MET A 376 -12.60 0.65 -4.15
N PRO A 377 -12.74 0.76 -2.81
CA PRO A 377 -13.72 -0.04 -2.06
C PRO A 377 -15.16 0.13 -2.57
N GLU A 378 -15.48 1.31 -3.09
CA GLU A 378 -16.79 1.66 -3.63
C GLU A 378 -16.99 1.24 -5.08
N SER A 379 -15.95 0.76 -5.77
CA SER A 379 -16.07 0.39 -7.16
C SER A 379 -17.09 -0.75 -7.38
N PRO A 380 -17.83 -0.73 -8.50
CA PRO A 380 -18.74 -1.83 -8.83
C PRO A 380 -18.04 -3.18 -8.88
N PHE A 381 -16.77 -3.19 -9.31
CA PHE A 381 -15.94 -4.39 -9.36
C PHE A 381 -15.70 -5.00 -7.96
N ILE A 382 -15.21 -4.20 -7.00
CA ILE A 382 -14.94 -4.67 -5.62
C ILE A 382 -16.23 -5.09 -4.92
N LYS A 383 -17.31 -4.33 -5.09
CA LYS A 383 -18.62 -4.69 -4.54
C LYS A 383 -19.11 -6.03 -5.06
N ALA A 384 -19.00 -6.26 -6.39
CA ALA A 384 -19.39 -7.51 -7.01
C ALA A 384 -18.55 -8.69 -6.53
N LEU A 385 -17.22 -8.53 -6.52
CA LEU A 385 -16.26 -9.54 -6.03
C LEU A 385 -16.63 -10.05 -4.64
N ASN A 386 -17.15 -9.15 -3.81
CA ASN A 386 -17.48 -9.44 -2.42
C ASN A 386 -18.98 -9.71 -2.16
N SER A 387 -19.83 -9.67 -3.17
CA SER A 387 -21.28 -9.88 -3.01
C SER A 387 -21.70 -11.34 -3.12
N SER A 388 -20.88 -12.20 -3.73
CA SER A 388 -21.19 -13.61 -3.87
C SER A 388 -21.07 -14.35 -2.52
N ASN A 389 -22.10 -15.12 -2.19
CA ASN A 389 -22.08 -16.03 -1.05
C ASN A 389 -21.66 -17.45 -1.44
N VAL A 390 -21.31 -17.68 -2.68
CA VAL A 390 -20.84 -18.97 -3.19
C VAL A 390 -19.52 -19.31 -2.50
N GLU A 391 -19.44 -20.52 -1.97
CA GLU A 391 -18.22 -21.09 -1.42
C GLU A 391 -17.77 -22.27 -2.29
N VAL A 392 -16.57 -22.18 -2.83
CA VAL A 392 -16.02 -23.15 -3.78
C VAL A 392 -15.05 -24.10 -3.07
N ASP A 393 -15.15 -25.38 -3.38
CA ASP A 393 -14.20 -26.39 -2.91
C ASP A 393 -12.86 -26.25 -3.65
N ASN A 394 -12.01 -25.37 -3.12
CA ASN A 394 -10.69 -25.05 -3.65
C ASN A 394 -9.82 -24.48 -2.52
N THR A 395 -8.51 -24.48 -2.73
CA THR A 395 -7.52 -23.95 -1.78
C THR A 395 -7.06 -22.56 -2.21
N LEU A 396 -7.02 -21.63 -1.24
CA LEU A 396 -6.40 -20.33 -1.36
C LEU A 396 -5.40 -20.14 -0.23
N LYS A 397 -4.18 -19.78 -0.56
CA LYS A 397 -3.14 -19.39 0.40
C LYS A 397 -2.95 -17.89 0.37
N ILE A 398 -3.20 -17.23 1.49
CA ILE A 398 -3.06 -15.79 1.66
C ILE A 398 -1.76 -15.52 2.41
N ILE A 399 -0.91 -14.66 1.84
CA ILE A 399 0.22 -14.07 2.55
C ILE A 399 -0.11 -12.59 2.77
N ALA A 400 -0.37 -12.25 4.02
CA ALA A 400 -0.78 -10.92 4.45
C ALA A 400 0.23 -10.34 5.44
N GLY A 401 0.27 -9.03 5.53
CA GLY A 401 1.13 -8.34 6.46
C GLY A 401 0.52 -7.04 6.99
N ASP A 402 1.11 -6.57 8.08
CA ASP A 402 0.87 -5.27 8.66
C ASP A 402 2.22 -4.63 8.98
N THR A 403 2.38 -3.39 8.56
CA THR A 403 3.65 -2.68 8.72
C THR A 403 3.71 -2.02 10.08
N GLU A 404 4.63 -2.47 10.93
CA GLU A 404 5.01 -1.71 12.10
C GLU A 404 5.95 -0.56 11.74
N ARG A 405 5.94 0.48 12.53
CA ARG A 405 6.55 1.80 12.32
C ARG A 405 8.04 1.78 11.95
N SER A 406 8.36 1.84 10.66
CA SER A 406 9.71 2.17 10.19
C SER A 406 9.91 3.70 10.13
N LYS A 407 11.17 4.19 10.03
CA LYS A 407 11.46 5.64 9.89
C LYS A 407 10.78 6.25 8.66
N ILE A 408 10.73 5.50 7.56
CA ILE A 408 10.08 5.92 6.30
C ILE A 408 8.56 5.94 6.47
N PHE A 409 8.01 4.96 7.18
CA PHE A 409 6.61 4.95 7.58
C PHE A 409 6.22 6.23 8.31
N ARG A 410 7.01 6.65 9.28
CA ARG A 410 6.73 7.84 10.06
C ARG A 410 6.66 9.10 9.18
N ALA A 411 7.61 9.27 8.27
CA ALA A 411 7.60 10.40 7.34
C ALA A 411 6.40 10.36 6.38
N MET A 412 5.96 9.17 5.96
CA MET A 412 4.78 9.00 5.10
C MET A 412 3.47 9.08 5.87
N ALA A 413 3.41 8.56 7.09
CA ALA A 413 2.23 8.61 7.95
C ALA A 413 1.79 10.04 8.26
N VAL A 414 2.73 10.98 8.30
CA VAL A 414 2.46 12.40 8.45
C VAL A 414 1.65 12.97 7.28
N LEU A 415 2.00 12.58 6.06
CA LEU A 415 1.25 13.00 4.87
C LEU A 415 -0.13 12.37 4.81
N LEU A 416 -0.26 11.22 5.39
CA LEU A 416 -1.40 10.32 5.27
C LEU A 416 -2.17 10.23 6.61
N SER A 417 -1.86 11.15 7.56
CA SER A 417 -2.42 11.13 8.92
C SER A 417 -3.94 10.96 8.96
N ASP A 418 -4.64 11.58 8.01
CA ASP A 418 -6.10 11.52 7.94
C ASP A 418 -6.64 10.13 7.52
N ILE A 419 -5.77 9.30 6.91
CA ILE A 419 -6.12 7.99 6.35
C ILE A 419 -5.55 6.84 7.19
N TYR A 420 -4.33 7.01 7.73
CA TYR A 420 -3.51 5.93 8.30
C TYR A 420 -3.76 5.63 9.78
N TYR A 421 -4.28 6.58 10.57
CA TYR A 421 -4.44 6.36 12.02
C TYR A 421 -5.58 5.40 12.41
N ARG A 422 -6.36 4.87 11.45
CA ARG A 422 -7.58 4.15 11.76
C ARG A 422 -7.60 2.67 11.38
N THR A 423 -6.65 2.17 10.60
CA THR A 423 -6.70 0.78 10.09
C THR A 423 -5.33 0.16 9.95
N GLU A 424 -5.24 -1.15 10.14
CA GLU A 424 -4.06 -1.97 9.87
C GLU A 424 -3.81 -2.05 8.36
N HIS A 425 -2.55 -1.94 7.90
CA HIS A 425 -2.17 -1.94 6.49
C HIS A 425 -0.68 -2.19 6.27
N ASP A 426 -0.33 -2.61 5.06
CA ASP A 426 1.06 -2.79 4.61
C ASP A 426 1.63 -1.59 3.84
N PHE A 427 1.12 -0.39 4.03
CA PHE A 427 1.27 0.90 3.34
C PHE A 427 0.27 1.15 2.20
N ILE A 428 -0.09 0.13 1.41
CA ILE A 428 -0.96 0.28 0.25
C ILE A 428 -2.31 -0.35 0.50
N VAL A 429 -2.33 -1.55 1.08
CA VAL A 429 -3.54 -2.36 1.23
C VAL A 429 -3.88 -2.52 2.71
N ASN A 430 -5.14 -2.24 3.03
CA ASN A 430 -5.68 -2.53 4.36
C ASN A 430 -5.61 -4.04 4.62
N THR A 431 -5.09 -4.44 5.76
CA THR A 431 -4.88 -5.85 6.11
C THR A 431 -6.16 -6.67 6.01
N ASN A 432 -7.29 -6.14 6.51
CA ASN A 432 -8.59 -6.79 6.38
C ASN A 432 -8.98 -7.09 4.93
N SER A 433 -8.64 -6.18 4.01
CA SER A 433 -8.93 -6.33 2.58
C SER A 433 -8.23 -7.55 1.98
N MET A 434 -7.04 -7.91 2.48
CA MET A 434 -6.27 -9.04 1.95
C MET A 434 -6.97 -10.39 2.16
N PHE A 435 -7.90 -10.48 3.11
CA PHE A 435 -8.64 -11.70 3.46
C PHE A 435 -10.01 -11.80 2.76
N CYS A 436 -10.41 -10.79 2.01
CA CYS A 436 -11.67 -10.74 1.27
C CYS A 436 -11.59 -11.41 -0.12
N GLY A 437 -12.62 -11.29 -0.94
CA GLY A 437 -12.75 -11.88 -2.26
C GLY A 437 -13.71 -13.07 -2.29
N TYR A 438 -13.69 -13.85 -3.36
CA TYR A 438 -14.52 -15.06 -3.47
C TYR A 438 -14.15 -16.09 -2.40
N LYS A 439 -15.16 -16.72 -1.78
CA LYS A 439 -14.97 -17.67 -0.69
C LYS A 439 -14.47 -19.03 -1.19
N ARG A 440 -13.51 -19.62 -0.47
CA ARG A 440 -13.01 -20.98 -0.65
C ARG A 440 -13.10 -21.75 0.65
N LYS A 441 -13.46 -23.03 0.59
CA LYS A 441 -13.54 -23.90 1.76
C LYS A 441 -12.20 -24.09 2.45
N HIS A 442 -11.11 -24.08 1.69
CA HIS A 442 -9.77 -24.37 2.18
C HIS A 442 -8.88 -23.14 2.11
N THR A 443 -9.35 -22.03 2.72
CA THR A 443 -8.53 -20.82 2.82
C THR A 443 -7.55 -20.98 3.97
N GLN A 444 -6.27 -20.81 3.64
CA GLN A 444 -5.15 -20.82 4.58
C GLN A 444 -4.44 -19.48 4.52
N TYR A 445 -3.76 -19.10 5.59
CA TYR A 445 -3.06 -17.83 5.60
C TYR A 445 -1.76 -17.87 6.40
N ILE A 446 -0.88 -16.95 6.05
CA ILE A 446 0.23 -16.49 6.90
C ILE A 446 0.07 -14.99 7.06
N TYR A 447 0.17 -14.55 8.30
CA TYR A 447 0.12 -13.14 8.65
C TYR A 447 1.39 -12.77 9.40
N HIS A 448 2.03 -11.70 8.96
CA HIS A 448 3.22 -11.19 9.62
C HIS A 448 3.09 -9.69 9.87
N LYS A 449 3.31 -9.30 11.13
CA LYS A 449 3.33 -7.90 11.57
C LYS A 449 4.73 -7.56 12.05
N SER A 450 5.39 -6.63 11.38
CA SER A 450 6.68 -6.09 11.84
C SER A 450 7.09 -4.85 11.04
N GLY A 451 8.06 -4.09 11.55
CA GLY A 451 8.68 -3.00 10.80
C GLY A 451 9.46 -3.45 9.54
N ALA A 452 9.69 -4.76 9.38
CA ALA A 452 10.33 -5.35 8.22
C ALA A 452 9.34 -5.80 7.12
N VAL A 453 8.03 -5.72 7.34
CA VAL A 453 6.99 -6.06 6.35
C VAL A 453 6.35 -4.80 5.81
N SER A 454 6.31 -4.71 4.49
CA SER A 454 5.61 -3.66 3.77
C SER A 454 5.15 -4.18 2.42
N HIS A 455 4.27 -3.46 1.75
CA HIS A 455 3.77 -3.80 0.42
C HIS A 455 4.88 -4.09 -0.62
N PHE A 456 6.06 -3.51 -0.39
CA PHE A 456 7.18 -3.54 -1.34
C PHE A 456 8.24 -4.58 -1.01
N ASN A 457 8.14 -5.31 0.11
CA ASN A 457 9.20 -6.20 0.56
C ASN A 457 8.79 -7.63 0.91
N TYR A 458 7.58 -8.06 0.60
CA TYR A 458 7.13 -9.43 0.83
C TYR A 458 8.08 -10.51 0.28
N TYR A 459 8.77 -10.20 -0.82
CA TYR A 459 9.70 -11.13 -1.49
C TYR A 459 11.15 -11.00 -1.03
N TYR A 460 11.43 -10.04 -0.13
CA TYR A 460 12.74 -9.84 0.52
C TYR A 460 12.76 -10.41 1.93
N ASN A 461 11.61 -10.41 2.60
CA ASN A 461 11.47 -10.83 3.98
C ASN A 461 11.34 -12.35 4.06
N ASN A 462 12.23 -13.00 4.79
CA ASN A 462 12.23 -14.46 4.94
C ASN A 462 10.93 -14.99 5.54
N GLN A 463 10.24 -14.23 6.38
CA GLN A 463 8.99 -14.66 7.02
C GLN A 463 7.80 -14.72 6.05
N THR A 464 7.87 -13.99 4.95
CA THR A 464 6.86 -14.03 3.87
C THR A 464 7.35 -14.80 2.65
N ARG A 465 8.66 -14.74 2.35
CA ARG A 465 9.29 -15.44 1.24
C ARG A 465 9.36 -16.97 1.46
N ASN A 466 9.79 -17.42 2.64
CA ASN A 466 9.97 -18.85 2.92
C ASN A 466 8.65 -19.65 2.83
N PRO A 467 7.51 -19.16 3.38
CA PRO A 467 6.23 -19.80 3.16
C PRO A 467 5.83 -19.93 1.70
N LEU A 468 6.08 -18.89 0.91
CA LEU A 468 5.82 -18.93 -0.52
C LEU A 468 6.67 -20.00 -1.21
N TYR A 469 7.96 -20.10 -0.89
CA TYR A 469 8.82 -21.16 -1.43
C TYR A 469 8.37 -22.56 -0.99
N ALA A 470 7.96 -22.74 0.27
CA ALA A 470 7.43 -24.03 0.73
C ALA A 470 6.21 -24.46 -0.10
N ALA A 471 5.28 -23.52 -0.35
CA ALA A 471 4.13 -23.77 -1.22
C ALA A 471 4.55 -24.10 -2.66
N LEU A 472 5.48 -23.32 -3.23
CA LEU A 472 5.96 -23.55 -4.60
C LEU A 472 6.75 -24.84 -4.76
N LYS A 473 7.47 -25.29 -3.75
CA LYS A 473 8.18 -26.58 -3.74
C LYS A 473 7.27 -27.76 -3.41
N GLY A 474 6.09 -27.51 -2.85
CA GLY A 474 5.16 -28.57 -2.40
C GLY A 474 5.60 -29.26 -1.11
N VAL A 475 6.36 -28.56 -0.26
CA VAL A 475 6.87 -29.05 1.03
C VAL A 475 6.23 -28.30 2.20
N GLU A 476 4.95 -28.05 2.12
CA GLU A 476 4.19 -27.19 3.04
C GLU A 476 4.20 -27.71 4.49
N ASN A 477 4.44 -28.99 4.69
CA ASN A 477 4.55 -29.59 6.03
C ASN A 477 5.70 -29.00 6.88
N SER A 478 6.62 -28.26 6.26
CA SER A 478 7.72 -27.57 6.96
C SER A 478 7.34 -26.18 7.48
N ILE A 479 6.22 -25.60 6.99
CA ILE A 479 5.73 -24.28 7.37
C ILE A 479 4.21 -24.36 7.54
N GLU A 480 3.75 -24.05 8.74
CA GLU A 480 2.32 -24.10 9.05
C GLU A 480 1.59 -22.87 8.51
N PHE A 481 0.89 -23.05 7.40
CA PHE A 481 -0.21 -22.16 7.04
C PHE A 481 -1.37 -22.41 8.00
N SER A 482 -1.84 -21.37 8.65
CA SER A 482 -3.00 -21.45 9.53
C SER A 482 -4.29 -21.52 8.71
N LYS A 483 -5.23 -22.39 9.10
CA LYS A 483 -6.57 -22.37 8.49
C LYS A 483 -7.28 -21.07 8.85
N LEU A 484 -7.91 -20.43 7.86
CA LEU A 484 -8.73 -19.24 8.12
C LEU A 484 -10.02 -19.69 8.84
N PRO A 485 -10.33 -19.13 10.00
CA PRO A 485 -11.54 -19.50 10.73
C PRO A 485 -12.81 -19.08 9.98
N ASP A 486 -13.85 -19.90 10.09
CA ASP A 486 -15.14 -19.63 9.48
C ASP A 486 -15.89 -18.51 10.23
N GLY A 487 -16.75 -17.79 9.54
CA GLY A 487 -17.67 -16.80 10.14
C GLY A 487 -17.05 -15.43 10.43
N LEU A 488 -15.80 -15.19 10.10
CA LEU A 488 -15.17 -13.87 10.27
C LEU A 488 -15.66 -12.87 9.23
N ASN A 489 -15.98 -11.66 9.69
CA ASN A 489 -16.40 -10.56 8.84
C ASN A 489 -15.26 -9.56 8.62
N PHE A 490 -14.35 -9.88 7.73
CA PHE A 490 -13.23 -9.00 7.37
C PHE A 490 -13.65 -7.69 6.69
N ARG A 491 -14.92 -7.55 6.29
CA ARG A 491 -15.47 -6.32 5.71
C ARG A 491 -15.90 -5.30 6.76
N SER A 492 -16.01 -5.72 8.03
CA SER A 492 -16.37 -4.80 9.10
C SER A 492 -15.24 -3.80 9.36
N PRO A 493 -15.50 -2.48 9.33
CA PRO A 493 -14.50 -1.47 9.66
C PRO A 493 -13.95 -1.59 11.09
N SER A 494 -14.72 -2.22 11.98
CA SER A 494 -14.33 -2.45 13.38
C SER A 494 -13.57 -3.75 13.60
N PHE A 495 -13.41 -4.60 12.57
CA PHE A 495 -12.69 -5.85 12.71
C PHE A 495 -11.19 -5.61 12.57
N SER A 496 -10.41 -5.97 13.58
CA SER A 496 -8.95 -5.95 13.57
C SER A 496 -8.42 -7.37 13.40
N VAL A 497 -7.68 -7.61 12.31
CA VAL A 497 -7.00 -8.89 12.07
C VAL A 497 -5.95 -9.13 13.14
N THR A 498 -5.16 -8.11 13.48
CA THR A 498 -4.13 -8.20 14.52
C THR A 498 -4.73 -8.58 15.86
N ALA A 499 -5.74 -7.84 16.32
CA ALA A 499 -6.37 -8.13 17.61
C ALA A 499 -6.99 -9.53 17.66
N TYR A 500 -7.61 -9.96 16.55
CA TYR A 500 -8.15 -11.32 16.44
C TYR A 500 -7.05 -12.38 16.52
N LEU A 501 -5.96 -12.21 15.78
CA LEU A 501 -4.87 -13.18 15.72
C LEU A 501 -4.03 -13.20 17.00
N GLU A 502 -3.83 -12.07 17.64
CA GLU A 502 -3.18 -11.98 18.96
C GLU A 502 -4.02 -12.69 20.03
N ASN A 503 -5.32 -12.49 20.02
CA ASN A 503 -6.23 -13.16 20.94
C ASN A 503 -6.31 -14.68 20.71
N THR A 504 -6.27 -15.15 19.45
CA THR A 504 -6.30 -16.58 19.13
C THR A 504 -4.97 -17.27 19.36
N ARG A 505 -3.81 -16.59 19.17
CA ARG A 505 -2.49 -17.11 19.53
C ARG A 505 -2.33 -17.32 21.04
N GLY A 506 -2.99 -16.53 21.87
CA GLY A 506 -3.06 -16.75 23.32
C GLY A 506 -3.76 -18.06 23.70
N TYR A 507 -4.60 -18.62 22.84
CA TYR A 507 -5.27 -19.92 23.05
C TYR A 507 -4.44 -21.13 22.59
N TYR A 508 -3.50 -20.94 21.65
CA TYR A 508 -2.57 -21.98 21.19
C TYR A 508 -1.17 -21.72 21.76
N LYS A 509 -0.92 -22.37 22.90
CA LYS A 509 0.33 -22.47 23.65
C LYS A 509 1.64 -22.16 22.91
N ASN A 510 2.42 -21.27 23.55
CA ASN A 510 3.88 -21.34 23.65
C ASN A 510 4.69 -21.36 22.36
N LYS A 511 4.72 -20.24 21.65
CA LYS A 511 5.93 -19.67 21.06
C LYS A 511 5.60 -18.27 20.54
N ILE A 512 5.55 -17.29 21.44
CA ILE A 512 5.80 -15.91 21.04
C ILE A 512 7.30 -15.85 20.81
N VAL A 513 7.73 -15.98 19.57
CA VAL A 513 9.06 -15.52 19.17
C VAL A 513 8.90 -14.03 18.93
N VAL A 514 8.99 -13.26 19.99
CA VAL A 514 9.32 -11.84 19.89
C VAL A 514 10.80 -11.82 19.50
N THR A 515 11.11 -11.77 18.22
CA THR A 515 12.43 -11.38 17.77
C THR A 515 12.59 -9.90 18.07
N ARG A 516 13.00 -9.58 19.28
CA ARG A 516 13.78 -8.37 19.53
C ARG A 516 15.10 -8.53 18.78
N ASP A 517 15.59 -7.42 18.21
CA ASP A 517 16.93 -7.36 17.64
C ASP A 517 17.93 -8.07 18.56
N GLU A 518 18.78 -8.90 17.95
CA GLU A 518 19.84 -9.64 18.61
C GLU A 518 20.82 -8.67 19.29
N GLN A 519 20.57 -8.37 20.53
CA GLN A 519 21.51 -7.99 21.59
C GLN A 519 20.69 -7.86 22.86
N ASP A 520 20.60 -8.98 23.61
CA ASP A 520 20.71 -9.05 25.06
C ASP A 520 20.05 -10.32 25.64
N MET A 521 20.96 -11.17 26.11
CA MET A 521 20.88 -11.99 27.33
C MET A 521 19.78 -13.07 27.43
N GLU A 522 20.28 -14.31 27.40
CA GLU A 522 19.66 -15.49 27.98
C GLU A 522 19.23 -15.26 29.43
N PHE A 523 17.95 -15.39 29.70
CA PHE A 523 17.44 -15.71 31.02
C PHE A 523 16.51 -16.90 30.88
N GLU A 524 16.99 -18.10 31.30
CA GLU A 524 16.12 -19.18 31.67
C GLU A 524 15.42 -18.83 32.99
N SER A 525 14.09 -18.60 32.94
CA SER A 525 13.25 -18.69 34.13
C SER A 525 12.05 -19.58 33.83
N GLU A 526 11.87 -20.59 34.64
CA GLU A 526 10.64 -21.39 34.68
C GLU A 526 9.46 -20.44 34.94
N ALA A 527 8.66 -20.20 33.89
CA ALA A 527 7.48 -19.34 34.00
C ALA A 527 6.38 -20.07 34.80
N VAL A 528 6.11 -19.59 35.99
CA VAL A 528 4.89 -19.91 36.72
C VAL A 528 3.70 -19.34 35.96
N VAL A 529 2.88 -20.20 35.37
CA VAL A 529 1.68 -19.79 34.63
C VAL A 529 0.61 -19.40 35.65
N HIS A 530 0.40 -18.09 35.83
CA HIS A 530 -0.74 -17.59 36.57
C HIS A 530 -1.97 -17.54 35.64
N LYS A 531 -3.03 -18.23 36.04
CA LYS A 531 -4.32 -18.18 35.32
C LYS A 531 -5.01 -16.87 35.69
N LEU A 532 -5.19 -15.97 34.73
CA LEU A 532 -5.92 -14.74 34.92
C LEU A 532 -7.31 -14.88 34.29
N ASP A 533 -8.35 -14.78 35.13
CA ASP A 533 -9.73 -14.72 34.66
C ASP A 533 -10.08 -13.27 34.33
N VAL A 534 -10.23 -12.97 33.04
CA VAL A 534 -10.57 -11.64 32.55
C VAL A 534 -12.08 -11.58 32.26
N LYS A 535 -12.78 -10.68 32.93
CA LYS A 535 -14.17 -10.36 32.65
C LYS A 535 -14.26 -9.00 31.97
N LEU A 536 -14.75 -9.00 30.73
CA LEU A 536 -15.00 -7.74 30.01
C LEU A 536 -16.39 -7.23 30.40
N THR A 537 -16.46 -6.00 30.91
CA THR A 537 -17.70 -5.33 31.25
C THR A 537 -17.74 -3.98 30.52
N HIS A 538 -18.82 -3.72 29.81
CA HIS A 538 -19.09 -2.41 29.22
C HIS A 538 -19.92 -1.56 30.17
N GLY A 539 -19.45 -0.36 30.49
CA GLY A 539 -20.15 0.55 31.40
C GLY A 539 -19.35 1.84 31.65
N ASP A 540 -19.94 2.73 32.43
CA ASP A 540 -19.28 3.94 32.90
C ASP A 540 -18.30 3.59 34.02
N LEU A 541 -17.05 4.08 33.93
CA LEU A 541 -16.02 3.85 34.94
C LEU A 541 -16.39 4.37 36.32
N GLY A 542 -17.32 5.34 36.42
CA GLY A 542 -17.82 5.85 37.68
C GLY A 542 -18.60 4.82 38.52
N PHE A 543 -19.01 3.70 37.92
CA PHE A 543 -19.68 2.59 38.58
C PHE A 543 -18.82 1.35 38.74
N ALA A 544 -17.50 1.46 38.57
CA ALA A 544 -16.60 0.33 38.73
C ALA A 544 -16.53 -0.09 40.21
N GLU A 545 -16.77 -1.38 40.45
CA GLU A 545 -16.77 -1.99 41.81
C GLU A 545 -15.36 -2.45 42.23
N TYR A 546 -14.38 -2.39 41.34
CA TYR A 546 -13.03 -2.88 41.54
C TYR A 546 -11.98 -1.77 41.40
N PRO A 547 -10.75 -1.97 41.93
CA PRO A 547 -9.65 -1.05 41.69
C PRO A 547 -9.43 -0.82 40.19
N LEU A 548 -9.27 0.45 39.77
CA LEU A 548 -9.09 0.84 38.38
C LEU A 548 -7.62 1.08 38.08
N ILE A 549 -7.17 0.60 36.94
CA ILE A 549 -5.90 0.95 36.32
C ILE A 549 -6.22 1.70 35.03
N VAL A 550 -5.79 2.95 34.94
CA VAL A 550 -5.94 3.77 33.74
C VAL A 550 -4.57 4.15 33.20
N GLY A 551 -4.42 4.12 31.87
CA GLY A 551 -3.19 4.51 31.24
C GLY A 551 -3.08 6.03 31.17
N HIS A 552 -1.88 6.57 31.40
CA HIS A 552 -1.49 7.95 31.17
C HIS A 552 -0.33 8.02 30.17
N PHE A 553 -0.39 8.95 29.22
CA PHE A 553 0.70 9.20 28.31
C PHE A 553 1.53 10.39 28.80
N GLU A 554 2.84 10.21 28.85
CA GLU A 554 3.75 11.27 29.24
C GLU A 554 3.57 12.51 28.35
N GLY A 555 3.39 13.66 28.99
CA GLY A 555 3.14 14.94 28.31
C GLY A 555 1.67 15.24 27.98
N ASP A 556 0.76 14.30 28.21
CA ASP A 556 -0.68 14.56 28.10
C ASP A 556 -1.24 15.20 29.39
N GLY A 557 -2.32 15.99 29.25
CA GLY A 557 -3.13 16.39 30.38
C GLY A 557 -4.05 15.23 30.81
N ILE A 558 -4.82 15.44 31.87
CA ILE A 558 -5.84 14.46 32.32
C ILE A 558 -6.98 14.38 31.31
N VAL A 559 -6.98 13.32 30.50
CA VAL A 559 -7.90 13.11 29.36
C VAL A 559 -8.61 11.77 29.41
N SER A 560 -9.59 11.56 28.56
CA SER A 560 -10.27 10.26 28.32
C SER A 560 -10.70 9.55 29.61
N SER A 561 -10.22 8.33 29.84
CA SER A 561 -10.54 7.51 31.02
C SER A 561 -10.09 8.14 32.33
N GLU A 562 -8.92 8.81 32.36
CA GLU A 562 -8.46 9.54 33.55
C GLU A 562 -9.39 10.69 33.90
N LYS A 563 -9.91 11.42 32.91
CA LYS A 563 -10.87 12.50 33.14
C LYS A 563 -12.18 11.98 33.71
N ALA A 564 -12.61 10.78 33.32
CA ALA A 564 -13.78 10.13 33.90
C ALA A 564 -13.56 9.78 35.37
N VAL A 565 -12.39 9.21 35.70
CA VAL A 565 -12.00 8.89 37.08
C VAL A 565 -11.80 10.17 37.90
N ASP A 566 -11.12 11.17 37.37
CA ASP A 566 -10.84 12.46 38.03
C ASP A 566 -12.13 13.20 38.45
N LYS A 567 -13.17 13.10 37.62
CA LYS A 567 -14.51 13.65 37.98
C LYS A 567 -15.07 13.06 39.26
N HIS A 568 -14.80 11.77 39.52
CA HIS A 568 -15.27 11.07 40.75
C HIS A 568 -14.29 11.23 41.91
N MET A 569 -13.09 11.78 41.65
CA MET A 569 -12.08 12.10 42.65
C MET A 569 -12.01 13.60 42.97
N ASP A 570 -13.04 14.36 42.71
CA ASP A 570 -13.12 15.82 42.96
C ASP A 570 -11.96 16.60 42.32
N ARG A 571 -11.54 16.21 41.09
CA ARG A 571 -10.43 16.75 40.27
C ARG A 571 -9.02 16.57 40.90
N ARG A 572 -8.86 15.59 41.73
CA ARG A 572 -7.61 15.36 42.45
C ARG A 572 -6.45 14.94 41.52
N LEU A 573 -6.74 14.20 40.43
CA LEU A 573 -5.73 13.85 39.44
C LEU A 573 -5.22 15.10 38.69
N VAL A 574 -6.09 16.04 38.35
CA VAL A 574 -5.72 17.32 37.74
C VAL A 574 -4.85 18.13 38.69
N GLU A 575 -5.21 18.20 39.98
CA GLU A 575 -4.40 18.92 40.98
C GLU A 575 -3.00 18.30 41.13
N MET A 576 -2.92 16.99 41.22
CA MET A 576 -1.66 16.26 41.30
C MET A 576 -0.79 16.43 40.04
N HIS A 577 -1.43 16.44 38.87
CA HIS A 577 -0.75 16.67 37.59
C HIS A 577 -0.16 18.10 37.53
N LEU A 578 -0.95 19.10 37.89
CA LEU A 578 -0.47 20.50 37.96
C LEU A 578 0.62 20.70 39.00
N ALA A 579 0.63 19.90 40.06
CA ALA A 579 1.68 19.91 41.08
C ALA A 579 2.93 19.10 40.67
N GLY A 580 2.92 18.44 39.51
CA GLY A 580 4.03 17.58 39.06
C GLY A 580 4.19 16.28 39.85
N ILE A 581 3.15 15.82 40.53
CA ILE A 581 3.16 14.63 41.38
C ILE A 581 2.54 13.43 40.65
N TYR A 582 1.78 13.66 39.58
CA TYR A 582 1.09 12.64 38.80
C TYR A 582 1.27 12.89 37.29
N PRO A 583 1.55 11.87 36.48
CA PRO A 583 1.96 10.55 36.98
C PRO A 583 3.31 10.64 37.70
N GLY A 584 3.47 9.87 38.76
CA GLY A 584 4.78 9.71 39.41
C GLY A 584 5.70 8.83 38.57
N GLU A 585 7.04 9.01 38.69
CA GLU A 585 8.04 8.11 38.07
C GLU A 585 7.92 6.66 38.59
#